data_b8a4f7017dee74575bb4a18ad50b08af
#
_entry.id   b8a4f7017dee74575bb4a18ad50b08af
#
_cell.length_a   1.000
_cell.length_b   1.000
_cell.length_c   1.000
_cell.angle_alpha   90.00
_cell.angle_beta   90.00
_cell.angle_gamma   90.00
#
_symmetry.space_group_name_H-M   'P 1'
#
loop_
_entity.id
_entity.type
_entity.pdbx_description
1 polymer ?
#
loop_
_entity_poly.entity_id
_entity_poly.type
_entity_poly.pdbx_seq_one_letter_code
_entity_poly.pdbx_strand_id
1 'polypeptide(L)'
;MNHRLTRPEQKARTRQTLLDAALHLMEHRSLSSIGLREITRAAGITPTAFYRHFPDVDSLGVALVDQCLGSLRATIRTVRDGLSSSDEVINRSIDILARQVQADREHFRFIARERHGGVSAVRAAIAEQLDLFAAELATDLAADKMVDGPRFDRWIVADLRMVTNLIVNHMVWTAAALLDAPPDNADAAAQVIDAAGRQLRLIMLGARQWPRLSP
;
A
#
# COMPACT_ATOMS: atom_id res chain seq x y z
N MET A 1 32.60 20.50 -0.95
CA MET A 1 32.11 20.95 0.37
C MET A 1 31.42 19.74 1.05
N ASN A 2 32.09 19.11 2.05
CA ASN A 2 31.49 18.00 2.82
C ASN A 2 30.50 18.59 3.82
N HIS A 3 29.22 18.53 3.52
CA HIS A 3 28.18 18.93 4.46
C HIS A 3 28.10 17.85 5.56
N ARG A 4 28.61 18.19 6.74
CA ARG A 4 28.56 17.29 7.92
C ARG A 4 27.10 17.21 8.35
N LEU A 5 26.49 16.02 8.22
CA LEU A 5 25.10 15.77 8.61
C LEU A 5 24.86 16.17 10.07
N THR A 6 23.74 16.80 10.35
CA THR A 6 23.28 17.08 11.72
C THR A 6 22.93 15.77 12.45
N ARG A 7 22.87 15.79 13.79
CA ARG A 7 22.47 14.62 14.58
C ARG A 7 21.10 14.03 14.18
N PRO A 8 20.04 14.84 13.92
CA PRO A 8 18.76 14.33 13.43
C PRO A 8 18.87 13.65 12.04
N GLU A 9 19.60 14.27 11.10
CA GLU A 9 19.81 13.70 9.76
C GLU A 9 20.57 12.37 9.83
N GLN A 10 21.59 12.29 10.68
CA GLN A 10 22.33 11.05 10.89
C GLN A 10 21.46 9.96 11.53
N LYS A 11 20.58 10.33 12.47
CA LYS A 11 19.61 9.39 13.06
C LYS A 11 18.63 8.87 12.00
N ALA A 12 18.08 9.76 11.18
CA ALA A 12 17.16 9.37 10.10
C ALA A 12 17.85 8.46 9.07
N ARG A 13 19.07 8.79 8.66
CA ARG A 13 19.86 7.98 7.73
C ARG A 13 20.14 6.58 8.29
N THR A 14 20.55 6.48 9.57
CA THR A 14 20.80 5.19 10.21
C THR A 14 19.52 4.35 10.28
N ARG A 15 18.38 4.99 10.59
CA ARG A 15 17.07 4.32 10.61
C ARG A 15 16.72 3.78 9.22
N GLN A 16 16.93 4.56 8.17
CA GLN A 16 16.67 4.12 6.78
C GLN A 16 17.61 2.96 6.39
N THR A 17 18.90 3.02 6.71
CA THR A 17 19.83 1.92 6.44
C THR A 17 19.39 0.60 7.08
N LEU A 18 18.79 0.64 8.28
CA LEU A 18 18.23 -0.56 8.91
C LEU A 18 17.00 -1.10 8.18
N LEU A 19 16.11 -0.22 7.71
CA LEU A 19 14.93 -0.60 6.92
C LEU A 19 15.34 -1.21 5.59
N ASP A 20 16.28 -0.59 4.86
CA ASP A 20 16.76 -1.06 3.57
C ASP A 20 17.46 -2.42 3.70
N ALA A 21 18.31 -2.59 4.74
CA ALA A 21 18.99 -3.86 5.00
C ALA A 21 18.00 -4.99 5.32
N ALA A 22 16.97 -4.71 6.11
CA ALA A 22 15.94 -5.69 6.41
C ALA A 22 15.13 -6.06 5.16
N LEU A 23 14.73 -5.07 4.37
CA LEU A 23 13.99 -5.26 3.13
C LEU A 23 14.76 -6.15 2.13
N HIS A 24 16.04 -5.86 1.96
CA HIS A 24 16.92 -6.69 1.10
C HIS A 24 17.03 -8.14 1.59
N LEU A 25 17.19 -8.37 2.90
CA LEU A 25 17.19 -9.71 3.48
C LEU A 25 15.86 -10.45 3.29
N MET A 26 14.77 -9.70 3.20
CA MET A 26 13.42 -10.23 2.99
C MET A 26 13.07 -10.46 1.52
N GLU A 27 13.94 -10.25 0.56
CA GLU A 27 13.64 -10.44 -0.86
C GLU A 27 13.03 -11.83 -1.14
N HIS A 28 13.56 -12.88 -0.49
CA HIS A 28 13.10 -14.26 -0.64
C HIS A 28 12.69 -14.93 0.69
N ARG A 29 12.66 -14.20 1.80
CA ARG A 29 12.45 -14.72 3.14
C ARG A 29 11.38 -13.91 3.88
N SER A 30 10.65 -14.56 4.80
CA SER A 30 9.73 -13.88 5.71
C SER A 30 10.49 -13.19 6.86
N LEU A 31 9.94 -12.08 7.36
CA LEU A 31 10.49 -11.35 8.50
C LEU A 31 10.67 -12.27 9.73
N SER A 32 9.74 -13.19 9.96
CA SER A 32 9.81 -14.16 11.07
C SER A 32 11.04 -15.08 11.03
N SER A 33 11.71 -15.19 9.87
CA SER A 33 12.92 -16.00 9.68
C SER A 33 14.22 -15.20 9.78
N ILE A 34 14.16 -13.90 10.01
CA ILE A 34 15.31 -13.00 10.00
C ILE A 34 15.58 -12.49 11.42
N GLY A 35 16.79 -12.68 11.89
CA GLY A 35 17.20 -12.26 13.22
C GLY A 35 17.81 -10.85 13.27
N LEU A 36 17.68 -10.17 14.41
CA LEU A 36 18.27 -8.85 14.67
C LEU A 36 19.78 -8.78 14.31
N ARG A 37 20.56 -9.84 14.66
CA ARG A 37 21.99 -9.87 14.34
C ARG A 37 22.27 -9.88 12.84
N GLU A 38 21.39 -10.49 12.05
CA GLU A 38 21.50 -10.55 10.60
C GLU A 38 21.25 -9.17 10.00
N ILE A 39 20.18 -8.51 10.42
CA ILE A 39 19.83 -7.14 10.00
C ILE A 39 20.95 -6.16 10.35
N THR A 40 21.45 -6.19 11.59
CA THR A 40 22.50 -5.26 12.04
C THR A 40 23.82 -5.49 11.34
N ARG A 41 24.16 -6.74 11.00
CA ARG A 41 25.33 -7.07 10.20
C ARG A 41 25.19 -6.54 8.78
N ALA A 42 24.04 -6.75 8.14
CA ALA A 42 23.77 -6.27 6.78
C ALA A 42 23.80 -4.72 6.71
N ALA A 43 23.30 -4.06 7.75
CA ALA A 43 23.31 -2.61 7.86
C ALA A 43 24.67 -2.01 8.25
N GLY A 44 25.65 -2.82 8.66
CA GLY A 44 26.94 -2.33 9.20
C GLY A 44 26.80 -1.61 10.55
N ILE A 45 25.83 -2.00 11.37
CA ILE A 45 25.44 -1.31 12.61
C ILE A 45 25.54 -2.30 13.77
N THR A 46 25.87 -1.80 14.97
CA THR A 46 25.89 -2.67 16.16
C THR A 46 24.48 -2.96 16.68
N PRO A 47 24.23 -4.12 17.32
CA PRO A 47 22.95 -4.40 17.97
C PRO A 47 22.51 -3.33 18.96
N THR A 48 23.44 -2.75 19.73
CA THR A 48 23.15 -1.64 20.65
C THR A 48 22.67 -0.40 19.93
N ALA A 49 23.19 -0.10 18.73
CA ALA A 49 22.72 1.03 17.94
C ALA A 49 21.34 0.78 17.32
N PHE A 50 21.00 -0.48 16.99
CA PHE A 50 19.66 -0.85 16.53
C PHE A 50 18.57 -0.43 17.53
N TYR A 51 18.74 -0.75 18.82
CA TYR A 51 17.77 -0.44 19.88
C TYR A 51 17.53 1.05 20.11
N ARG A 52 18.37 1.93 19.54
CA ARG A 52 18.12 3.39 19.54
C ARG A 52 17.09 3.81 18.48
N HIS A 53 16.77 2.93 17.52
CA HIS A 53 15.88 3.18 16.41
C HIS A 53 14.60 2.34 16.45
N PHE A 54 14.72 1.09 16.89
CA PHE A 54 13.63 0.13 16.98
C PHE A 54 13.75 -0.69 18.27
N PRO A 55 12.65 -0.88 19.01
CA PRO A 55 12.67 -1.72 20.21
C PRO A 55 12.90 -3.19 19.88
N ASP A 56 12.44 -3.65 18.70
CA ASP A 56 12.53 -5.01 18.22
C ASP A 56 12.44 -5.08 16.69
N VAL A 57 12.56 -6.29 16.13
CA VAL A 57 12.45 -6.55 14.68
C VAL A 57 11.01 -6.39 14.19
N ASP A 58 10.02 -6.69 15.01
CA ASP A 58 8.60 -6.54 14.68
C ASP A 58 8.27 -5.06 14.44
N SER A 59 8.73 -4.17 15.31
CA SER A 59 8.59 -2.72 15.17
C SER A 59 9.29 -2.15 13.94
N LEU A 60 10.41 -2.75 13.52
CA LEU A 60 11.04 -2.43 12.24
C LEU A 60 10.13 -2.85 11.08
N GLY A 61 9.53 -4.03 11.14
CA GLY A 61 8.58 -4.51 10.14
C GLY A 61 7.34 -3.61 10.02
N VAL A 62 6.78 -3.17 11.15
CA VAL A 62 5.66 -2.19 11.16
C VAL A 62 6.08 -0.88 10.48
N ALA A 63 7.29 -0.39 10.75
CA ALA A 63 7.79 0.83 10.11
C ALA A 63 7.96 0.69 8.58
N LEU A 64 8.29 -0.52 8.07
CA LEU A 64 8.31 -0.79 6.63
C LEU A 64 6.90 -0.75 6.03
N VAL A 65 5.89 -1.27 6.73
CA VAL A 65 4.49 -1.17 6.30
C VAL A 65 4.08 0.30 6.17
N ASP A 66 4.34 1.11 7.20
CA ASP A 66 4.01 2.54 7.20
C ASP A 66 4.70 3.30 6.06
N GLN A 67 5.96 2.99 5.81
CA GLN A 67 6.71 3.61 4.70
C GLN A 67 6.11 3.26 3.35
N CYS A 68 5.79 2.00 3.09
CA CYS A 68 5.25 1.53 1.81
C CYS A 68 3.81 2.02 1.60
N LEU A 69 2.90 1.59 2.47
CA LEU A 69 1.47 1.84 2.28
C LEU A 69 1.07 3.27 2.61
N GLY A 70 1.72 3.91 3.60
CA GLY A 70 1.48 5.30 3.92
C GLY A 70 1.84 6.26 2.78
N SER A 71 2.97 6.03 2.11
CA SER A 71 3.39 6.81 0.92
C SER A 71 2.43 6.63 -0.25
N LEU A 72 2.04 5.39 -0.55
CA LEU A 72 1.07 5.08 -1.60
C LEU A 72 -0.27 5.77 -1.34
N ARG A 73 -0.78 5.67 -0.09
CA ARG A 73 -2.04 6.31 0.31
C ARG A 73 -2.00 7.82 0.11
N ALA A 74 -0.95 8.49 0.57
CA ALA A 74 -0.79 9.92 0.39
C ALA A 74 -0.80 10.33 -1.10
N THR A 75 -0.11 9.58 -1.96
CA THR A 75 -0.06 9.83 -3.40
C THR A 75 -1.43 9.66 -4.06
N ILE A 76 -2.14 8.56 -3.78
CA ILE A 76 -3.47 8.30 -4.35
C ILE A 76 -4.47 9.39 -3.91
N ARG A 77 -4.44 9.79 -2.64
CA ARG A 77 -5.32 10.85 -2.12
C ARG A 77 -5.12 12.18 -2.87
N THR A 78 -3.86 12.61 -3.03
CA THR A 78 -3.54 13.87 -3.73
C THR A 78 -4.07 13.89 -5.17
N VAL A 79 -4.08 12.74 -5.84
CA VAL A 79 -4.58 12.65 -7.23
C VAL A 79 -6.11 12.65 -7.27
N ARG A 80 -6.78 11.98 -6.34
CA ARG A 80 -8.25 11.94 -6.28
C ARG A 80 -8.86 13.33 -6.06
N ASP A 81 -8.22 14.18 -5.28
CA ASP A 81 -8.71 15.52 -4.96
C ASP A 81 -8.87 16.46 -6.19
N GLY A 82 -8.24 16.12 -7.33
CA GLY A 82 -8.28 16.93 -8.55
C GLY A 82 -9.15 16.38 -9.68
N LEU A 83 -9.82 15.22 -9.50
CA LEU A 83 -10.55 14.53 -10.56
C LEU A 83 -12.05 14.51 -10.28
N SER A 84 -12.86 14.64 -11.35
CA SER A 84 -14.33 14.69 -11.28
C SER A 84 -15.02 13.50 -11.95
N SER A 85 -14.31 12.73 -12.78
CA SER A 85 -14.85 11.56 -13.49
C SER A 85 -14.44 10.26 -12.81
N SER A 86 -15.38 9.33 -12.64
CA SER A 86 -15.10 7.98 -12.13
C SER A 86 -14.05 7.24 -12.92
N ASP A 87 -14.11 7.35 -14.27
CA ASP A 87 -13.15 6.68 -15.15
C ASP A 87 -11.73 7.25 -15.03
N GLU A 88 -11.61 8.56 -14.87
CA GLU A 88 -10.31 9.20 -14.62
C GLU A 88 -9.73 8.78 -13.27
N VAL A 89 -10.53 8.74 -12.21
CA VAL A 89 -10.10 8.29 -10.87
C VAL A 89 -9.63 6.84 -10.93
N ILE A 90 -10.37 5.95 -11.59
CA ILE A 90 -10.00 4.54 -11.75
C ILE A 90 -8.67 4.42 -12.49
N ASN A 91 -8.56 5.01 -13.68
CA ASN A 91 -7.36 4.90 -14.51
C ASN A 91 -6.13 5.46 -13.78
N ARG A 92 -6.24 6.65 -13.18
CA ARG A 92 -5.15 7.28 -12.45
C ARG A 92 -4.72 6.48 -11.22
N SER A 93 -5.67 5.91 -10.47
CA SER A 93 -5.34 5.10 -9.29
C SER A 93 -4.58 3.83 -9.68
N ILE A 94 -4.97 3.17 -10.77
CA ILE A 94 -4.28 1.98 -11.30
C ILE A 94 -2.89 2.36 -11.83
N ASP A 95 -2.77 3.46 -12.58
CA ASP A 95 -1.49 3.94 -13.11
C ASP A 95 -0.50 4.28 -11.98
N ILE A 96 -0.98 4.91 -10.90
CA ILE A 96 -0.15 5.20 -9.73
C ILE A 96 0.31 3.91 -9.07
N LEU A 97 -0.62 2.97 -8.84
CA LEU A 97 -0.27 1.68 -8.26
C LEU A 97 0.75 0.96 -9.11
N ALA A 98 0.55 0.89 -10.44
CA ALA A 98 1.46 0.20 -11.34
C ALA A 98 2.86 0.82 -11.33
N ARG A 99 2.96 2.16 -11.39
CA ARG A 99 4.24 2.86 -11.28
C ARG A 99 4.92 2.62 -9.94
N GLN A 100 4.16 2.65 -8.84
CA GLN A 100 4.71 2.45 -7.51
C GLN A 100 5.21 1.01 -7.33
N VAL A 101 4.43 0.01 -7.79
CA VAL A 101 4.86 -1.39 -7.77
C VAL A 101 6.13 -1.60 -8.59
N GLN A 102 6.29 -0.93 -9.74
CA GLN A 102 7.49 -1.02 -10.55
C GLN A 102 8.70 -0.35 -9.89
N ALA A 103 8.50 0.81 -9.25
CA ALA A 103 9.57 1.56 -8.61
C ALA A 103 10.09 0.87 -7.34
N ASP A 104 9.17 0.27 -6.56
CA ASP A 104 9.45 -0.22 -5.19
C ASP A 104 9.08 -1.70 -5.03
N ARG A 105 9.42 -2.56 -6.01
CA ARG A 105 9.04 -4.00 -6.03
C ARG A 105 9.33 -4.75 -4.73
N GLU A 106 10.46 -4.45 -4.08
CA GLU A 106 10.85 -5.10 -2.82
C GLU A 106 9.86 -4.79 -1.69
N HIS A 107 9.40 -3.54 -1.58
CA HIS A 107 8.39 -3.14 -0.59
C HIS A 107 7.06 -3.84 -0.83
N PHE A 108 6.60 -3.89 -2.09
CA PHE A 108 5.34 -4.56 -2.41
C PHE A 108 5.42 -6.09 -2.24
N ARG A 109 6.57 -6.72 -2.53
CA ARG A 109 6.81 -8.14 -2.22
C ARG A 109 6.77 -8.40 -0.72
N PHE A 110 7.37 -7.52 0.08
CA PHE A 110 7.29 -7.58 1.53
C PHE A 110 5.82 -7.55 2.00
N ILE A 111 5.03 -6.57 1.58
CA ILE A 111 3.61 -6.45 1.93
C ILE A 111 2.82 -7.70 1.49
N ALA A 112 2.99 -8.16 0.25
CA ALA A 112 2.28 -9.33 -0.28
C ALA A 112 2.58 -10.60 0.55
N ARG A 113 3.82 -10.80 0.97
CA ARG A 113 4.26 -11.93 1.79
C ARG A 113 3.80 -11.81 3.22
N GLU A 114 4.03 -10.67 3.86
CA GLU A 114 3.77 -10.49 5.29
C GLU A 114 2.29 -10.27 5.62
N ARG A 115 1.45 -9.97 4.64
CA ARG A 115 -0.02 -9.94 4.83
C ARG A 115 -0.56 -11.26 5.42
N HIS A 116 0.12 -12.37 5.13
CA HIS A 116 -0.17 -13.71 5.66
C HIS A 116 1.01 -14.31 6.42
N GLY A 117 2.01 -13.50 6.74
CA GLY A 117 3.26 -13.90 7.40
C GLY A 117 3.11 -14.26 8.87
N GLY A 118 4.23 -14.69 9.49
CA GLY A 118 4.26 -15.15 10.88
C GLY A 118 4.16 -14.03 11.93
N VAL A 119 4.54 -12.80 11.59
CA VAL A 119 4.61 -11.67 12.56
C VAL A 119 3.26 -10.98 12.69
N SER A 120 2.59 -11.17 13.84
CA SER A 120 1.23 -10.65 14.08
C SER A 120 1.15 -9.12 14.05
N ALA A 121 2.16 -8.43 14.58
CA ALA A 121 2.21 -6.97 14.59
C ALA A 121 2.26 -6.39 13.16
N VAL A 122 3.00 -7.03 12.25
CA VAL A 122 3.11 -6.62 10.85
C VAL A 122 1.79 -6.88 10.10
N ARG A 123 1.16 -8.06 10.33
CA ARG A 123 -0.17 -8.33 9.76
C ARG A 123 -1.21 -7.30 10.20
N ALA A 124 -1.22 -6.96 11.50
CA ALA A 124 -2.13 -5.95 12.03
C ALA A 124 -1.89 -4.57 11.41
N ALA A 125 -0.63 -4.15 11.28
CA ALA A 125 -0.28 -2.89 10.63
C ALA A 125 -0.72 -2.84 9.15
N ILE A 126 -0.54 -3.94 8.40
CA ILE A 126 -1.01 -4.02 7.00
C ILE A 126 -2.53 -3.89 6.96
N ALA A 127 -3.26 -4.62 7.81
CA ALA A 127 -4.72 -4.56 7.86
C ALA A 127 -5.21 -3.14 8.20
N GLU A 128 -4.60 -2.49 9.20
CA GLU A 128 -4.91 -1.12 9.58
C GLU A 128 -4.69 -0.12 8.44
N GLN A 129 -3.59 -0.22 7.71
CA GLN A 129 -3.33 0.65 6.55
C GLN A 129 -4.38 0.43 5.44
N LEU A 130 -4.78 -0.81 5.16
CA LEU A 130 -5.83 -1.10 4.19
C LEU A 130 -7.20 -0.59 4.63
N ASP A 131 -7.53 -0.70 5.92
CA ASP A 131 -8.75 -0.14 6.50
C ASP A 131 -8.78 1.40 6.41
N LEU A 132 -7.63 2.06 6.60
CA LEU A 132 -7.50 3.51 6.39
C LEU A 132 -7.72 3.90 4.92
N PHE A 133 -7.21 3.14 3.96
CA PHE A 133 -7.53 3.34 2.53
C PHE A 133 -9.04 3.25 2.27
N ALA A 134 -9.69 2.22 2.80
CA ALA A 134 -11.13 2.01 2.62
C ALA A 134 -11.95 3.13 3.28
N ALA A 135 -11.57 3.60 4.46
CA ALA A 135 -12.24 4.68 5.17
C ALA A 135 -12.12 6.04 4.45
N GLU A 136 -10.92 6.37 3.94
CA GLU A 136 -10.71 7.58 3.14
C GLU A 136 -11.52 7.54 1.84
N LEU A 137 -11.50 6.39 1.14
CA LEU A 137 -12.29 6.19 -0.07
C LEU A 137 -13.80 6.30 0.21
N ALA A 138 -14.28 5.76 1.34
CA ALA A 138 -15.67 5.88 1.76
C ALA A 138 -16.06 7.36 1.96
N THR A 139 -15.19 8.14 2.58
CA THR A 139 -15.40 9.58 2.78
C THR A 139 -15.47 10.32 1.44
N ASP A 140 -14.58 10.00 0.51
CA ASP A 140 -14.56 10.63 -0.82
C ASP A 140 -15.80 10.27 -1.64
N LEU A 141 -16.25 9.00 -1.60
CA LEU A 141 -17.46 8.54 -2.29
C LEU A 141 -18.71 9.17 -1.67
N ALA A 142 -18.80 9.28 -0.35
CA ALA A 142 -19.93 9.91 0.34
C ALA A 142 -20.04 11.41 0.04
N ALA A 143 -18.92 12.10 -0.22
CA ALA A 143 -18.90 13.52 -0.57
C ALA A 143 -19.44 13.82 -1.97
N ASP A 144 -19.86 12.79 -2.74
CA ASP A 144 -20.46 12.88 -4.09
C ASP A 144 -19.67 13.78 -5.06
N LYS A 145 -18.33 13.68 -5.00
CA LYS A 145 -17.43 14.49 -5.82
C LYS A 145 -17.37 14.07 -7.29
N MET A 146 -17.97 12.92 -7.65
CA MET A 146 -17.93 12.36 -9.00
C MET A 146 -19.21 12.68 -9.78
N VAL A 147 -19.07 13.44 -10.87
CA VAL A 147 -20.19 13.90 -11.72
C VAL A 147 -20.96 12.74 -12.37
N ASP A 148 -20.28 11.63 -12.67
CA ASP A 148 -20.81 10.46 -13.40
C ASP A 148 -20.84 9.18 -12.56
N GLY A 149 -20.59 9.29 -11.25
CA GLY A 149 -20.53 8.17 -10.29
C GLY A 149 -21.90 7.69 -9.78
N PRO A 150 -21.92 6.56 -9.06
CA PRO A 150 -23.07 6.17 -8.25
C PRO A 150 -23.34 7.24 -7.17
N ARG A 151 -24.62 7.44 -6.83
CA ARG A 151 -24.98 8.38 -5.75
C ARG A 151 -24.84 7.69 -4.39
N PHE A 152 -23.71 7.90 -3.75
CA PHE A 152 -23.38 7.30 -2.44
C PHE A 152 -23.91 8.10 -1.24
N ASP A 153 -24.40 9.32 -1.45
CA ASP A 153 -24.95 10.21 -0.42
C ASP A 153 -26.10 9.59 0.38
N ARG A 154 -26.74 8.56 -0.17
CA ARG A 154 -27.89 7.86 0.43
C ARG A 154 -27.60 6.42 0.84
N TRP A 155 -26.35 6.02 0.81
CA TRP A 155 -25.98 4.67 1.19
C TRP A 155 -25.85 4.55 2.71
N ILE A 156 -26.23 3.38 3.25
CA ILE A 156 -25.92 3.08 4.64
C ILE A 156 -24.42 2.84 4.80
N VAL A 157 -23.88 3.12 5.98
CA VAL A 157 -22.44 3.00 6.25
C VAL A 157 -21.91 1.59 5.95
N ALA A 158 -22.72 0.55 6.21
CA ALA A 158 -22.31 -0.84 5.94
C ALA A 158 -22.09 -1.11 4.45
N ASP A 159 -22.99 -0.65 3.58
CA ASP A 159 -22.88 -0.84 2.13
C ASP A 159 -21.71 -0.03 1.55
N LEU A 160 -21.50 1.20 2.05
CA LEU A 160 -20.38 2.02 1.64
C LEU A 160 -19.06 1.37 2.02
N ARG A 161 -18.93 0.82 3.23
CA ARG A 161 -17.76 0.05 3.65
C ARG A 161 -17.56 -1.21 2.80
N MET A 162 -18.63 -1.89 2.44
CA MET A 162 -18.56 -3.08 1.59
C MET A 162 -17.94 -2.75 0.24
N VAL A 163 -18.44 -1.72 -0.47
CA VAL A 163 -17.90 -1.37 -1.79
C VAL A 163 -16.47 -0.85 -1.72
N THR A 164 -16.13 -0.05 -0.71
CA THR A 164 -14.75 0.45 -0.56
C THR A 164 -13.78 -0.68 -0.23
N ASN A 165 -14.17 -1.66 0.58
CA ASN A 165 -13.37 -2.85 0.82
C ASN A 165 -13.20 -3.71 -0.43
N LEU A 166 -14.23 -3.84 -1.27
CA LEU A 166 -14.10 -4.52 -2.57
C LEU A 166 -13.07 -3.84 -3.45
N ILE A 167 -13.11 -2.51 -3.55
CA ILE A 167 -12.17 -1.71 -4.35
C ILE A 167 -10.75 -1.88 -3.81
N VAL A 168 -10.53 -1.71 -2.50
CA VAL A 168 -9.21 -1.83 -1.88
C VAL A 168 -8.64 -3.24 -2.03
N ASN A 169 -9.43 -4.28 -1.77
CA ASN A 169 -8.99 -5.66 -1.95
C ASN A 169 -8.67 -5.97 -3.42
N HIS A 170 -9.43 -5.41 -4.36
CA HIS A 170 -9.12 -5.53 -5.78
C HIS A 170 -7.78 -4.86 -6.14
N MET A 171 -7.48 -3.68 -5.60
CA MET A 171 -6.19 -3.01 -5.81
C MET A 171 -5.02 -3.80 -5.21
N VAL A 172 -5.22 -4.44 -4.05
CA VAL A 172 -4.21 -5.35 -3.46
C VAL A 172 -3.95 -6.56 -4.37
N TRP A 173 -5.01 -7.17 -4.91
CA TRP A 173 -4.87 -8.25 -5.89
C TRP A 173 -4.17 -7.80 -7.16
N THR A 174 -4.49 -6.61 -7.66
CA THR A 174 -3.83 -5.99 -8.83
C THR A 174 -2.33 -5.78 -8.57
N ALA A 175 -1.94 -5.30 -7.39
CA ALA A 175 -0.53 -5.16 -7.01
C ALA A 175 0.20 -6.51 -7.02
N ALA A 176 -0.42 -7.57 -6.49
CA ALA A 176 0.14 -8.92 -6.52
C ALA A 176 0.32 -9.42 -7.96
N ALA A 177 -0.70 -9.27 -8.83
CA ALA A 177 -0.61 -9.65 -10.24
C ALA A 177 0.49 -8.87 -11.00
N LEU A 178 0.69 -7.58 -10.69
CA LEU A 178 1.79 -6.79 -11.26
C LEU A 178 3.17 -7.26 -10.77
N LEU A 179 3.28 -7.76 -9.55
CA LEU A 179 4.52 -8.36 -9.03
C LEU A 179 4.85 -9.68 -9.73
N ASP A 180 3.84 -10.48 -10.05
CA ASP A 180 3.98 -11.77 -10.73
C ASP A 180 4.28 -11.60 -12.24
N ALA A 181 3.92 -10.46 -12.82
CA ALA A 181 4.25 -10.14 -14.20
C ALA A 181 5.78 -10.01 -14.37
N PRO A 182 6.38 -10.68 -15.40
CA PRO A 182 7.80 -10.53 -15.66
C PRO A 182 8.19 -9.08 -15.87
N PRO A 183 9.28 -8.59 -15.23
CA PRO A 183 9.66 -7.17 -15.28
C PRO A 183 9.96 -6.67 -16.71
N ASP A 184 10.41 -7.56 -17.59
CA ASP A 184 10.76 -7.24 -18.98
C ASP A 184 9.58 -7.43 -19.96
N ASN A 185 8.40 -7.79 -19.47
CA ASN A 185 7.21 -8.00 -20.29
C ASN A 185 6.17 -6.90 -20.07
N ALA A 186 6.31 -5.80 -20.81
CA ALA A 186 5.40 -4.67 -20.75
C ALA A 186 3.95 -5.05 -21.11
N ASP A 187 3.75 -6.01 -22.02
CA ASP A 187 2.42 -6.46 -22.44
C ASP A 187 1.69 -7.19 -21.31
N ALA A 188 2.41 -8.01 -20.52
CA ALA A 188 1.82 -8.67 -19.36
C ALA A 188 1.35 -7.66 -18.31
N ALA A 189 2.15 -6.64 -18.02
CA ALA A 189 1.77 -5.57 -17.10
C ALA A 189 0.57 -4.77 -17.64
N ALA A 190 0.55 -4.44 -18.94
CA ALA A 190 -0.56 -3.75 -19.59
C ALA A 190 -1.87 -4.55 -19.53
N GLN A 191 -1.81 -5.87 -19.70
CA GLN A 191 -2.98 -6.75 -19.56
C GLN A 191 -3.54 -6.74 -18.12
N VAL A 192 -2.68 -6.75 -17.10
CA VAL A 192 -3.11 -6.64 -15.71
C VAL A 192 -3.81 -5.29 -15.45
N ILE A 193 -3.22 -4.20 -15.93
CA ILE A 193 -3.76 -2.84 -15.80
C ILE A 193 -5.14 -2.72 -16.48
N ASP A 194 -5.28 -3.22 -17.72
CA ASP A 194 -6.55 -3.21 -18.45
C ASP A 194 -7.63 -4.04 -17.73
N ALA A 195 -7.28 -5.25 -17.29
CA ALA A 195 -8.17 -6.11 -16.53
C ALA A 195 -8.63 -5.43 -15.22
N ALA A 196 -7.72 -4.80 -14.49
CA ALA A 196 -8.02 -4.08 -13.27
C ALA A 196 -9.00 -2.93 -13.50
N GLY A 197 -8.80 -2.16 -14.57
CA GLY A 197 -9.69 -1.07 -14.95
C GLY A 197 -11.11 -1.57 -15.28
N ARG A 198 -11.22 -2.63 -16.06
CA ARG A 198 -12.53 -3.24 -16.40
C ARG A 198 -13.25 -3.77 -15.16
N GLN A 199 -12.54 -4.40 -14.25
CA GLN A 199 -13.12 -4.95 -13.01
C GLN A 199 -13.56 -3.84 -12.05
N LEU A 200 -12.80 -2.76 -11.89
CA LEU A 200 -13.24 -1.60 -11.09
C LEU A 200 -14.47 -0.92 -11.69
N ARG A 201 -14.54 -0.77 -13.03
CA ARG A 201 -15.75 -0.26 -13.68
C ARG A 201 -16.95 -1.18 -13.45
N LEU A 202 -16.77 -2.50 -13.46
CA LEU A 202 -17.83 -3.45 -13.15
C LEU A 202 -18.33 -3.28 -11.70
N ILE A 203 -17.42 -3.08 -10.74
CA ILE A 203 -17.79 -2.78 -9.33
C ILE A 203 -18.61 -1.49 -9.27
N MET A 204 -18.18 -0.43 -9.96
CA MET A 204 -18.88 0.86 -9.97
C MET A 204 -20.25 0.77 -10.67
N LEU A 205 -20.37 -0.01 -11.74
CA LEU A 205 -21.65 -0.28 -12.41
C LEU A 205 -22.60 -1.05 -11.49
N GLY A 206 -22.10 -2.06 -10.79
CA GLY A 206 -22.87 -2.79 -9.78
C GLY A 206 -23.34 -1.87 -8.64
N ALA A 207 -22.48 -0.98 -8.17
CA ALA A 207 -22.82 0.01 -7.15
C ALA A 207 -23.96 0.96 -7.60
N ARG A 208 -24.01 1.34 -8.89
CA ARG A 208 -25.12 2.15 -9.43
C ARG A 208 -26.48 1.47 -9.34
N GLN A 209 -26.51 0.15 -9.41
CA GLN A 209 -27.71 -0.69 -9.40
C GLN A 209 -27.99 -1.29 -8.01
N TRP A 210 -27.14 -1.03 -7.03
CA TRP A 210 -27.29 -1.62 -5.69
C TRP A 210 -28.63 -1.20 -5.06
N PRO A 211 -29.46 -2.16 -4.60
CA PRO A 211 -30.75 -1.84 -4.02
C PRO A 211 -30.57 -1.02 -2.73
N ARG A 212 -31.28 0.07 -2.64
CA ARG A 212 -31.33 0.89 -1.43
C ARG A 212 -32.08 0.11 -0.38
N LEU A 213 -31.37 -0.52 0.54
CA LEU A 213 -31.99 -1.09 1.73
C LEU A 213 -32.41 0.08 2.61
N SER A 214 -33.71 0.26 2.79
CA SER A 214 -34.22 1.16 3.82
C SER A 214 -33.76 0.65 5.19
N PRO A 215 -33.36 1.52 6.11
CA PRO A 215 -32.95 1.13 7.46
C PRO A 215 -34.08 0.44 8.22
#